data_e8a37eece71d765d47bc752c71cf5006
#
_entry.id   e8a37eece71d765d47bc752c71cf5006
#
_cell.length_a   1.000
_cell.length_b   1.000
_cell.length_c   1.000
_cell.angle_alpha   90.00
_cell.angle_beta   90.00
_cell.angle_gamma   90.00
#
_symmetry.space_group_name_H-M   'P 1'
#
loop_
_entity.id
_entity.type
_entity.pdbx_description
1 polymer ?
#
loop_
_entity_poly.entity_id
_entity_poly.type
_entity_poly.pdbx_seq_one_letter_code
_entity_poly.pdbx_strand_id
1 'polypeptide(L)'
;MLGLGHDVVDVPAFTKQLNEPGTRMRNLFSMREIWQTAQRSQLKHDDEAVHLAARWAGKEAFLKAWCAAISRHAKDGAEVAYPYTLDNFPWVRIEILDDSHGVPHVILSSEVQRKVRQSLGLPLDPVRQSYDISISISHDGPIASAVVMLEI
;
A
#
# COMPACT_ATOMS: atom_id res chain seq x y z
N MET A 1 8.75 -10.52 14.20
CA MET A 1 9.38 -10.31 12.86
C MET A 1 8.90 -8.99 12.32
N LEU A 2 9.79 -8.20 11.74
CA LEU A 2 9.49 -6.86 11.27
C LEU A 2 9.81 -6.71 9.79
N GLY A 3 8.86 -6.23 9.00
CA GLY A 3 9.07 -5.72 7.64
C GLY A 3 8.85 -4.20 7.64
N LEU A 4 9.80 -3.47 7.10
CA LEU A 4 9.72 -2.01 6.95
C LEU A 4 9.78 -1.66 5.46
N GLY A 5 8.86 -0.82 5.02
CA GLY A 5 8.82 -0.27 3.67
C GLY A 5 8.64 1.24 3.70
N HIS A 6 9.33 1.92 2.81
CA HIS A 6 9.22 3.35 2.60
C HIS A 6 9.15 3.66 1.11
N ASP A 7 8.27 4.55 0.74
CA ASP A 7 8.16 5.03 -0.64
C ASP A 7 7.98 6.53 -0.70
N VAL A 8 8.48 7.12 -1.79
CA VAL A 8 8.40 8.55 -2.09
C VAL A 8 7.90 8.71 -3.52
N VAL A 9 6.91 9.57 -3.71
CA VAL A 9 6.30 9.86 -5.01
C VAL A 9 6.49 11.32 -5.36
N ASP A 10 6.99 11.58 -6.57
CA ASP A 10 6.99 12.90 -7.20
C ASP A 10 5.56 13.21 -7.66
N VAL A 11 4.88 14.11 -6.96
CA VAL A 11 3.47 14.44 -7.20
C VAL A 11 3.25 15.05 -8.59
N PRO A 12 4.08 16.00 -9.08
CA PRO A 12 3.93 16.53 -10.45
C PRO A 12 4.05 15.46 -11.52
N ALA A 13 5.03 14.56 -11.43
CA ALA A 13 5.22 13.46 -12.37
C ALA A 13 4.04 12.48 -12.33
N PHE A 14 3.56 12.12 -11.14
CA PHE A 14 2.38 11.28 -10.94
C PHE A 14 1.13 11.92 -11.55
N THR A 15 0.91 13.20 -11.30
CA THR A 15 -0.23 13.97 -11.84
C THR A 15 -0.20 13.99 -13.37
N LYS A 16 0.95 14.19 -13.97
CA LYS A 16 1.12 14.14 -15.42
C LYS A 16 0.70 12.79 -15.99
N GLN A 17 1.17 11.69 -15.41
CA GLN A 17 0.82 10.34 -15.85
C GLN A 17 -0.68 10.04 -15.63
N LEU A 18 -1.24 10.50 -14.52
CA LEU A 18 -2.66 10.33 -14.21
C LEU A 18 -3.58 11.01 -15.23
N ASN A 19 -3.13 12.11 -15.82
CA ASN A 19 -3.86 12.91 -16.79
C ASN A 19 -3.52 12.59 -18.25
N GLU A 20 -2.62 11.65 -18.53
CA GLU A 20 -2.30 11.24 -19.89
C GLU A 20 -3.52 10.55 -20.55
N PRO A 21 -3.82 10.89 -21.84
CA PRO A 21 -4.88 10.20 -22.57
C PRO A 21 -4.65 8.68 -22.63
N GLY A 22 -5.68 7.89 -22.31
CA GLY A 22 -5.61 6.42 -22.32
C GLY A 22 -4.89 5.81 -21.12
N THR A 23 -4.54 6.61 -20.12
CA THR A 23 -3.94 6.09 -18.87
C THR A 23 -4.88 5.14 -18.14
N ARG A 24 -4.31 4.11 -17.52
CA ARG A 24 -5.01 3.16 -16.64
C ARG A 24 -4.64 3.33 -15.17
N MET A 25 -3.97 4.41 -14.78
CA MET A 25 -3.49 4.60 -13.42
C MET A 25 -4.60 4.60 -12.38
N ARG A 26 -5.81 5.10 -12.72
CA ARG A 26 -6.96 5.05 -11.79
C ARG A 26 -7.40 3.63 -11.46
N ASN A 27 -7.09 2.65 -12.30
CA ASN A 27 -7.38 1.23 -12.07
C ASN A 27 -6.47 0.60 -11.00
N LEU A 28 -5.42 1.29 -10.57
CA LEU A 28 -4.57 0.90 -9.44
C LEU A 28 -5.27 1.12 -8.08
N PHE A 29 -6.37 1.87 -8.07
CA PHE A 29 -7.13 2.26 -6.90
C PHE A 29 -8.52 1.63 -6.89
N SER A 30 -9.00 1.27 -5.71
CA SER A 30 -10.39 0.82 -5.55
C SER A 30 -11.37 1.98 -5.66
N MET A 31 -12.65 1.66 -5.86
CA MET A 31 -13.72 2.67 -5.86
C MET A 31 -13.78 3.43 -4.53
N ARG A 32 -13.54 2.76 -3.41
CA ARG A 32 -13.51 3.40 -2.08
C ARG A 32 -12.35 4.39 -1.96
N GLU A 33 -11.18 4.05 -2.48
CA GLU A 33 -10.03 4.96 -2.51
C GLU A 33 -10.32 6.19 -3.38
N ILE A 34 -10.84 5.99 -4.59
CA ILE A 34 -11.22 7.09 -5.50
C ILE A 34 -12.23 8.02 -4.84
N TRP A 35 -13.26 7.47 -4.22
CA TRP A 35 -14.29 8.25 -3.52
C TRP A 35 -13.71 9.05 -2.33
N GLN A 36 -12.90 8.42 -1.49
CA GLN A 36 -12.25 9.10 -0.36
C GLN A 36 -11.33 10.22 -0.80
N THR A 37 -10.55 10.02 -1.85
CA THR A 37 -9.64 11.06 -2.36
C THR A 37 -10.41 12.26 -2.92
N ALA A 38 -11.50 12.02 -3.62
CA ALA A 38 -12.38 13.09 -4.12
C ALA A 38 -12.98 13.90 -2.96
N GLN A 39 -13.45 13.24 -1.90
CA GLN A 39 -13.95 13.94 -0.71
C GLN A 39 -12.87 14.77 -0.01
N ARG A 40 -11.67 14.19 0.16
CA ARG A 40 -10.53 14.88 0.78
C ARG A 40 -10.15 16.14 0.00
N SER A 41 -10.07 16.02 -1.32
CA SER A 41 -9.78 17.14 -2.22
C SER A 41 -10.79 18.28 -2.07
N GLN A 42 -12.07 17.95 -1.98
CA GLN A 42 -13.12 18.95 -1.75
C GLN A 42 -12.99 19.65 -0.39
N LEU A 43 -12.74 18.90 0.68
CA LEU A 43 -12.62 19.45 2.04
C LEU A 43 -11.37 20.31 2.20
N LYS A 44 -10.26 19.94 1.58
CA LYS A 44 -8.97 20.66 1.68
C LYS A 44 -8.78 21.70 0.59
N HIS A 45 -9.68 21.79 -0.38
CA HIS A 45 -9.57 22.70 -1.54
C HIS A 45 -8.24 22.53 -2.31
N ASP A 46 -7.83 21.29 -2.52
CA ASP A 46 -6.61 20.92 -3.23
C ASP A 46 -6.87 19.91 -4.36
N ASP A 47 -5.81 19.48 -5.06
CA ASP A 47 -5.93 18.55 -6.18
C ASP A 47 -6.05 17.10 -5.67
N GLU A 48 -7.01 16.35 -6.23
CA GLU A 48 -7.19 14.94 -5.98
C GLU A 48 -5.91 14.12 -6.24
N ALA A 49 -5.10 14.53 -7.21
CA ALA A 49 -3.86 13.86 -7.55
C ALA A 49 -2.87 13.76 -6.39
N VAL A 50 -2.82 14.76 -5.50
CA VAL A 50 -1.99 14.73 -4.29
C VAL A 50 -2.40 13.58 -3.37
N HIS A 51 -3.70 13.39 -3.18
CA HIS A 51 -4.25 12.33 -2.32
C HIS A 51 -4.09 10.95 -2.94
N LEU A 52 -4.22 10.83 -4.27
CA LEU A 52 -3.94 9.59 -4.99
C LEU A 52 -2.44 9.23 -4.96
N ALA A 53 -1.55 10.22 -5.14
CA ALA A 53 -0.11 10.03 -5.03
C ALA A 53 0.29 9.54 -3.63
N ALA A 54 -0.30 10.09 -2.59
CA ALA A 54 -0.07 9.67 -1.20
C ALA A 54 -0.52 8.21 -0.96
N ARG A 55 -1.65 7.81 -1.51
CA ARG A 55 -2.11 6.41 -1.44
C ARG A 55 -1.23 5.48 -2.26
N TRP A 56 -0.77 5.93 -3.42
CA TRP A 56 0.17 5.16 -4.22
C TRP A 56 1.48 4.91 -3.45
N ALA A 57 2.04 5.93 -2.80
CA ALA A 57 3.19 5.75 -1.91
C ALA A 57 2.91 4.71 -0.81
N GLY A 58 1.72 4.72 -0.23
CA GLY A 58 1.30 3.72 0.77
C GLY A 58 1.27 2.29 0.23
N LYS A 59 0.76 2.08 -0.99
CA LYS A 59 0.72 0.77 -1.64
C LYS A 59 2.13 0.23 -1.92
N GLU A 60 3.02 1.06 -2.46
CA GLU A 60 4.40 0.67 -2.73
C GLU A 60 5.19 0.45 -1.42
N ALA A 61 4.97 1.27 -0.41
CA ALA A 61 5.56 1.06 0.91
C ALA A 61 5.11 -0.27 1.54
N PHE A 62 3.83 -0.64 1.40
CA PHE A 62 3.35 -1.95 1.83
C PHE A 62 4.05 -3.09 1.09
N LEU A 63 4.18 -3.02 -0.24
CA LEU A 63 4.91 -4.03 -1.01
C LEU A 63 6.35 -4.19 -0.50
N LYS A 64 7.05 -3.08 -0.27
CA LYS A 64 8.42 -3.10 0.25
C LYS A 64 8.50 -3.71 1.66
N ALA A 65 7.55 -3.38 2.54
CA ALA A 65 7.47 -3.95 3.88
C ALA A 65 7.24 -5.46 3.84
N TRP A 66 6.33 -5.91 2.98
CA TRP A 66 6.02 -7.32 2.80
C TRP A 66 7.23 -8.09 2.25
N CYS A 67 7.87 -7.58 1.20
CA CYS A 67 9.10 -8.18 0.66
C CYS A 67 10.22 -8.26 1.71
N ALA A 68 10.39 -7.22 2.51
CA ALA A 68 11.38 -7.20 3.60
C ALA A 68 11.08 -8.26 4.67
N ALA A 69 9.80 -8.44 5.04
CA ALA A 69 9.38 -9.46 5.98
C ALA A 69 9.61 -10.88 5.43
N ILE A 70 9.27 -11.14 4.16
CA ILE A 70 9.52 -12.43 3.50
C ILE A 70 11.02 -12.75 3.50
N SER A 71 11.84 -11.78 3.09
CA SER A 71 13.30 -11.96 3.04
C SER A 71 13.90 -12.29 4.41
N ARG A 72 13.40 -11.67 5.47
CA ARG A 72 13.83 -11.95 6.86
C ARG A 72 13.32 -13.28 7.39
N HIS A 73 12.18 -13.74 6.90
CA HIS A 73 11.61 -15.04 7.27
C HIS A 73 12.32 -16.21 6.58
N ALA A 74 12.89 -15.99 5.41
CA ALA A 74 13.63 -17.01 4.70
C ALA A 74 14.82 -17.51 5.52
N LYS A 75 15.01 -18.85 5.54
CA LYS A 75 16.18 -19.46 6.17
C LYS A 75 17.43 -19.11 5.36
N ASP A 76 18.56 -19.00 6.04
CA ASP A 76 19.85 -18.77 5.39
C ASP A 76 20.08 -19.78 4.24
N GLY A 77 20.37 -19.27 3.05
CA GLY A 77 20.62 -20.06 1.85
C GLY A 77 19.36 -20.62 1.16
N ALA A 78 18.15 -20.33 1.66
CA ALA A 78 16.93 -20.68 0.97
C ALA A 78 16.60 -19.69 -0.14
N GLU A 79 16.08 -20.21 -1.26
CA GLU A 79 15.51 -19.37 -2.31
C GLU A 79 14.25 -18.65 -1.78
N VAL A 80 14.19 -17.33 -1.95
CA VAL A 80 13.05 -16.52 -1.51
C VAL A 80 12.00 -16.50 -2.61
N ALA A 81 10.83 -17.08 -2.34
CA ALA A 81 9.70 -17.03 -3.25
C ALA A 81 8.72 -15.91 -2.85
N TYR A 82 8.48 -14.98 -3.77
CA TYR A 82 7.47 -13.95 -3.61
C TYR A 82 6.14 -14.40 -4.23
N PRO A 83 4.99 -14.13 -3.58
CA PRO A 83 3.69 -14.61 -4.06
C PRO A 83 3.20 -13.94 -5.35
N TYR A 84 3.76 -12.78 -5.69
CA TYR A 84 3.43 -12.00 -6.88
C TYR A 84 4.69 -11.45 -7.54
N THR A 85 4.59 -11.20 -8.85
CA THR A 85 5.53 -10.35 -9.60
C THR A 85 5.01 -8.91 -9.64
N LEU A 86 5.82 -7.96 -10.11
CA LEU A 86 5.36 -6.58 -10.30
C LEU A 86 4.24 -6.49 -11.34
N ASP A 87 4.23 -7.38 -12.34
CA ASP A 87 3.24 -7.38 -13.41
C ASP A 87 1.85 -7.86 -12.98
N ASN A 88 1.78 -8.71 -11.95
CA ASN A 88 0.53 -9.28 -11.44
C ASN A 88 0.21 -8.89 -10.01
N PHE A 89 0.90 -7.90 -9.45
CA PHE A 89 0.66 -7.44 -8.09
C PHE A 89 -0.76 -6.84 -7.97
N PRO A 90 -1.56 -7.28 -6.99
CA PRO A 90 -2.98 -6.92 -6.90
C PRO A 90 -3.19 -5.54 -6.25
N TRP A 91 -2.71 -4.47 -6.87
CA TRP A 91 -2.72 -3.11 -6.35
C TRP A 91 -4.10 -2.65 -5.85
N VAL A 92 -5.15 -2.94 -6.62
CA VAL A 92 -6.53 -2.54 -6.29
C VAL A 92 -7.08 -3.24 -5.03
N ARG A 93 -6.50 -4.38 -4.64
CA ARG A 93 -6.90 -5.18 -3.48
C ARG A 93 -6.14 -4.85 -2.20
N ILE A 94 -5.22 -3.89 -2.30
CA ILE A 94 -4.48 -3.31 -1.19
C ILE A 94 -4.95 -1.86 -1.10
N GLU A 95 -5.94 -1.62 -0.25
CA GLU A 95 -6.55 -0.31 -0.14
C GLU A 95 -5.87 0.51 0.96
N ILE A 96 -5.61 1.77 0.69
CA ILE A 96 -5.19 2.75 1.69
C ILE A 96 -6.40 3.65 1.97
N LEU A 97 -7.02 3.44 3.12
CA LEU A 97 -8.24 4.12 3.51
C LEU A 97 -8.06 4.83 4.85
N ASP A 98 -8.58 6.04 4.94
CA ASP A 98 -8.63 6.79 6.19
C ASP A 98 -9.86 6.36 7.01
N ASP A 99 -9.70 6.29 8.31
CA ASP A 99 -10.82 6.15 9.23
C ASP A 99 -11.57 7.49 9.44
N SER A 100 -12.58 7.50 10.33
CA SER A 100 -13.37 8.68 10.63
C SER A 100 -12.57 9.85 11.23
N HIS A 101 -11.37 9.59 11.74
CA HIS A 101 -10.46 10.59 12.30
C HIS A 101 -9.36 11.02 11.30
N GLY A 102 -9.40 10.48 10.07
CA GLY A 102 -8.40 10.76 9.04
C GLY A 102 -7.09 10.00 9.23
N VAL A 103 -7.07 8.93 10.04
CA VAL A 103 -5.92 8.07 10.21
C VAL A 103 -5.90 7.03 9.10
N PRO A 104 -4.79 6.90 8.33
CA PRO A 104 -4.70 5.93 7.25
C PRO A 104 -4.51 4.50 7.78
N HIS A 105 -5.14 3.55 7.08
CA HIS A 105 -5.02 2.13 7.31
C HIS A 105 -4.77 1.37 6.01
N VAL A 106 -4.02 0.28 6.08
CA VAL A 106 -3.86 -0.67 4.98
C VAL A 106 -4.92 -1.75 5.12
N ILE A 107 -5.83 -1.82 4.16
CA ILE A 107 -6.91 -2.80 4.13
C ILE A 107 -6.62 -3.80 3.02
N LEU A 108 -6.48 -5.07 3.37
CA LEU A 108 -6.17 -6.14 2.44
C LEU A 108 -7.42 -6.97 2.13
N SER A 109 -7.62 -7.36 0.88
CA SER A 109 -8.62 -8.38 0.55
C SER A 109 -8.29 -9.70 1.23
N SER A 110 -9.27 -10.56 1.41
CA SER A 110 -9.07 -11.89 2.03
C SER A 110 -8.06 -12.76 1.28
N GLU A 111 -7.98 -12.62 -0.05
CA GLU A 111 -6.98 -13.30 -0.86
C GLU A 111 -5.56 -12.83 -0.55
N VAL A 112 -5.35 -11.51 -0.50
CA VAL A 112 -4.05 -10.93 -0.17
C VAL A 112 -3.65 -11.26 1.27
N GLN A 113 -4.57 -11.19 2.23
CA GLN A 113 -4.33 -11.62 3.61
C GLN A 113 -3.85 -13.06 3.69
N ARG A 114 -4.49 -13.96 2.94
CA ARG A 114 -4.05 -15.37 2.87
C ARG A 114 -2.65 -15.51 2.30
N LYS A 115 -2.32 -14.76 1.25
CA LYS A 115 -0.98 -14.75 0.64
C LYS A 115 0.09 -14.19 1.59
N VAL A 116 -0.23 -13.13 2.33
CA VAL A 116 0.66 -12.61 3.39
C VAL A 116 0.95 -13.71 4.41
N ARG A 117 -0.09 -14.38 4.95
CA ARG A 117 0.08 -15.45 5.92
C ARG A 117 0.92 -16.61 5.39
N GLN A 118 0.60 -17.10 4.20
CA GLN A 118 1.34 -18.19 3.57
C GLN A 118 2.82 -17.86 3.36
N SER A 119 3.11 -16.67 2.83
CA SER A 119 4.49 -16.25 2.54
C SER A 119 5.34 -16.02 3.79
N LEU A 120 4.69 -15.76 4.93
CA LEU A 120 5.35 -15.55 6.23
C LEU A 120 5.27 -16.76 7.16
N GLY A 121 4.80 -17.92 6.66
CA GLY A 121 4.70 -19.12 7.46
C GLY A 121 3.70 -19.05 8.62
N LEU A 122 2.73 -18.12 8.56
CA LEU A 122 1.72 -17.94 9.58
C LEU A 122 0.56 -18.93 9.40
N PRO A 123 -0.09 -19.36 10.50
CA PRO A 123 -1.34 -20.10 10.41
C PRO A 123 -2.39 -19.32 9.62
N LEU A 124 -3.19 -20.00 8.80
CA LEU A 124 -4.27 -19.36 8.06
C LEU A 124 -5.39 -18.83 8.97
N ASP A 125 -5.54 -19.43 10.14
CA ASP A 125 -6.47 -18.97 11.17
C ASP A 125 -5.89 -17.74 11.90
N PRO A 126 -6.51 -16.56 11.77
CA PRO A 126 -6.02 -15.33 12.39
C PRO A 126 -6.06 -15.34 13.92
N VAL A 127 -6.87 -16.23 14.52
CA VAL A 127 -6.97 -16.35 15.99
C VAL A 127 -5.70 -16.96 16.60
N ARG A 128 -5.01 -17.81 15.84
CA ARG A 128 -3.80 -18.49 16.32
C ARG A 128 -2.57 -17.60 16.37
N GLN A 129 -2.44 -16.72 15.41
CA GLN A 129 -1.37 -15.72 15.35
C GLN A 129 -1.80 -14.60 14.42
N SER A 130 -1.75 -13.37 14.91
CA SER A 130 -2.01 -12.16 14.13
C SER A 130 -0.73 -11.58 13.56
N TYR A 131 -0.87 -10.74 12.58
CA TYR A 131 0.11 -9.74 12.18
C TYR A 131 -0.56 -8.37 12.20
N ASP A 132 0.23 -7.35 12.33
CA ASP A 132 -0.24 -5.97 12.35
C ASP A 132 0.44 -5.15 11.24
N ILE A 133 -0.29 -4.18 10.69
CA ILE A 133 0.21 -3.28 9.66
C ILE A 133 -0.05 -1.85 10.13
N SER A 134 1.03 -1.14 10.37
CA SER A 134 1.00 0.29 10.67
C SER A 134 1.44 1.09 9.45
N ILE A 135 0.79 2.23 9.19
CA ILE A 135 1.12 3.12 8.09
C ILE A 135 1.14 4.56 8.56
N SER A 136 2.09 5.33 8.05
CA SER A 136 2.14 6.78 8.17
C SER A 136 2.36 7.40 6.80
N ILE A 137 1.58 8.43 6.48
CA ILE A 137 1.62 9.12 5.19
C ILE A 137 1.83 10.60 5.43
N SER A 138 2.68 11.21 4.63
CA SER A 138 2.90 12.65 4.58
C SER A 138 3.02 13.14 3.15
N HIS A 139 2.57 14.34 2.89
CA HIS A 139 2.87 15.06 1.67
C HIS A 139 3.20 16.52 1.98
N ASP A 140 4.18 17.04 1.27
CA ASP A 140 4.59 18.43 1.38
C ASP A 140 5.20 18.90 0.05
N GLY A 141 4.72 20.02 -0.46
CA GLY A 141 5.13 20.53 -1.76
C GLY A 141 4.95 19.48 -2.86
N PRO A 142 6.01 19.16 -3.65
CA PRO A 142 5.94 18.21 -4.75
C PRO A 142 6.08 16.74 -4.34
N ILE A 143 6.13 16.43 -3.04
CA ILE A 143 6.45 15.09 -2.53
C ILE A 143 5.29 14.51 -1.74
N ALA A 144 4.96 13.25 -2.02
CA ALA A 144 4.17 12.38 -1.14
C ALA A 144 5.05 11.23 -0.66
N SER A 145 4.92 10.85 0.59
CA SER A 145 5.75 9.81 1.22
C SER A 145 4.90 8.93 2.12
N ALA A 146 5.23 7.65 2.19
CA ALA A 146 4.59 6.72 3.11
C ALA A 146 5.62 5.76 3.70
N VAL A 147 5.41 5.42 4.97
CA VAL A 147 6.13 4.37 5.68
C VAL A 147 5.13 3.32 6.13
N VAL A 148 5.44 2.05 5.89
CA VAL A 148 4.64 0.91 6.35
C VAL A 148 5.51 -0.01 7.18
N MET A 149 4.97 -0.46 8.30
CA MET A 149 5.58 -1.45 9.18
C MET A 149 4.65 -2.66 9.28
N LEU A 150 5.20 -3.84 8.99
CA LEU A 150 4.51 -5.13 9.11
C LEU A 150 5.15 -5.91 10.26
N GLU A 151 4.39 -6.17 11.30
CA GLU A 151 4.84 -6.88 12.51
C GLU A 151 4.11 -8.21 12.71
N ILE A 152 4.84 -9.20 13.22
CA ILE A 152 4.35 -10.53 13.62
C ILE A 152 4.84 -10.81 15.03
#